data_d0cb1a7c17472cf850f179b336612e2b
#
_entry.id   d0cb1a7c17472cf850f179b336612e2b
#
_cell.length_a   1.000
_cell.length_b   1.000
_cell.length_c   1.000
_cell.angle_alpha   90.00
_cell.angle_beta   90.00
_cell.angle_gamma   90.00
#
_symmetry.space_group_name_H-M   'P 1'
#
loop_
_entity.id
_entity.type
_entity.pdbx_description
1 polymer ?
#
loop_
_entity_poly.entity_id
_entity_poly.type
_entity_poly.pdbx_seq_one_letter_code
_entity_poly.pdbx_strand_id
1 'polypeptide(L)'
;MKRKENLAKTILNSVFPVILAFIIGAVIILAIGEDPIETYGILIRKSLLSSKGFMNTLHYAAPLILTGLAIAITFKANIYNMGVEGQMLLGGFFAGIVGAYLPISNPFLSKVVCFVVAILCGMLFALIPAILKAKCNVNEMVVTLMLNYAMAKTLEFLTTGIFRDKSAGYVATPTVQDAAMFQRIGTS
;
A
#
# COMPACT_ATOMS: atom_id res chain seq x y z
N MET A 1 -27.33 4.86 -30.89
CA MET A 1 -28.07 5.03 -29.62
C MET A 1 -27.68 4.01 -28.54
N LYS A 2 -27.62 2.69 -28.81
CA LYS A 2 -27.26 1.63 -27.81
C LYS A 2 -25.92 1.84 -27.05
N ARG A 3 -24.89 2.46 -27.66
CA ARG A 3 -23.58 2.69 -27.03
C ARG A 3 -23.62 3.77 -25.94
N LYS A 4 -24.47 4.79 -26.07
CA LYS A 4 -24.66 5.86 -25.05
C LYS A 4 -25.49 5.39 -23.86
N GLU A 5 -26.51 4.57 -24.09
CA GLU A 5 -27.30 3.96 -23.00
C GLU A 5 -26.46 3.02 -22.13
N ASN A 6 -25.55 2.24 -22.74
CA ASN A 6 -24.63 1.37 -21.99
C ASN A 6 -23.63 2.18 -21.15
N LEU A 7 -23.16 3.33 -21.67
CA LEU A 7 -22.24 4.19 -20.93
C LEU A 7 -22.91 4.82 -19.71
N ALA A 8 -24.11 5.33 -19.85
CA ALA A 8 -24.87 5.90 -18.73
C ALA A 8 -25.17 4.87 -17.64
N LYS A 9 -25.59 3.64 -18.02
CA LYS A 9 -25.80 2.55 -17.08
C LYS A 9 -24.50 2.12 -16.39
N THR A 10 -23.39 2.08 -17.12
CA THR A 10 -22.08 1.75 -16.54
C THR A 10 -21.63 2.80 -15.53
N ILE A 11 -21.77 4.09 -15.88
CA ILE A 11 -21.46 5.20 -14.95
C ILE A 11 -22.36 5.13 -13.71
N LEU A 12 -23.66 4.94 -13.91
CA LEU A 12 -24.62 4.84 -12.80
C LEU A 12 -24.27 3.69 -11.86
N ASN A 13 -23.97 2.51 -12.41
CA ASN A 13 -23.58 1.33 -11.61
C ASN A 13 -22.25 1.51 -10.86
N SER A 14 -21.34 2.34 -11.38
CA SER A 14 -20.07 2.63 -10.72
C SER A 14 -20.20 3.73 -9.67
N VAL A 15 -21.04 4.73 -9.90
CA VAL A 15 -21.21 5.88 -9.00
C VAL A 15 -22.20 5.57 -7.86
N PHE A 16 -23.21 4.77 -8.11
CA PHE A 16 -24.24 4.42 -7.13
C PHE A 16 -23.66 3.84 -5.82
N PRO A 17 -22.73 2.87 -5.83
CA PRO A 17 -22.13 2.36 -4.58
C PRO A 17 -21.37 3.42 -3.81
N VAL A 18 -20.72 4.36 -4.52
CA VAL A 18 -19.97 5.47 -3.88
C VAL A 18 -20.95 6.41 -3.18
N ILE A 19 -22.03 6.82 -3.85
CA ILE A 19 -23.07 7.66 -3.23
C ILE A 19 -23.67 6.95 -2.02
N LEU A 20 -24.00 5.66 -2.15
CA LEU A 20 -24.55 4.87 -1.07
C LEU A 20 -23.60 4.82 0.14
N ALA A 21 -22.29 4.66 -0.08
CA ALA A 21 -21.30 4.68 0.97
C ALA A 21 -21.25 6.04 1.70
N PHE A 22 -21.35 7.15 0.96
CA PHE A 22 -21.44 8.49 1.57
C PHE A 22 -22.74 8.68 2.37
N ILE A 23 -23.88 8.16 1.89
CA ILE A 23 -25.15 8.22 2.63
C ILE A 23 -25.06 7.43 3.93
N ILE A 24 -24.53 6.20 3.88
CA ILE A 24 -24.32 5.37 5.08
C ILE A 24 -23.38 6.06 6.05
N GLY A 25 -22.27 6.62 5.57
CA GLY A 25 -21.35 7.40 6.37
C GLY A 25 -22.00 8.61 7.02
N ALA A 26 -22.86 9.34 6.29
CA ALA A 26 -23.63 10.46 6.83
C ALA A 26 -24.57 10.04 7.98
N VAL A 27 -25.26 8.90 7.82
CA VAL A 27 -26.13 8.35 8.87
C VAL A 27 -25.32 8.00 10.13
N ILE A 28 -24.14 7.42 9.96
CA ILE A 28 -23.25 7.10 11.09
C ILE A 28 -22.79 8.39 11.80
N ILE A 29 -22.38 9.41 11.04
CA ILE A 29 -21.94 10.72 11.59
C ILE A 29 -23.07 11.36 12.38
N LEU A 30 -24.31 11.36 11.85
CA LEU A 30 -25.49 11.86 12.56
C LEU A 30 -25.77 11.06 13.85
N ALA A 31 -25.59 9.74 13.82
CA ALA A 31 -25.79 8.88 14.99
C ALA A 31 -24.79 9.14 16.13
N ILE A 32 -23.59 9.66 15.79
CA ILE A 32 -22.57 10.07 16.74
C ILE A 32 -22.84 11.49 17.28
N GLY A 33 -23.75 12.24 16.67
CA GLY A 33 -24.13 13.60 17.08
C GLY A 33 -23.36 14.70 16.34
N GLU A 34 -22.66 14.37 15.25
CA GLU A 34 -21.91 15.32 14.44
C GLU A 34 -22.65 15.70 13.15
N ASP A 35 -22.31 16.84 12.54
CA ASP A 35 -22.87 17.27 11.26
C ASP A 35 -22.13 16.63 10.08
N PRO A 36 -22.80 15.81 9.23
CA PRO A 36 -22.19 15.19 8.07
C PRO A 36 -21.70 16.21 7.03
N ILE A 37 -22.41 17.32 6.86
CA ILE A 37 -22.06 18.33 5.85
C ILE A 37 -20.75 19.02 6.25
N GLU A 38 -20.66 19.41 7.52
CA GLU A 38 -19.43 20.00 8.06
C GLU A 38 -18.28 19.00 8.02
N THR A 39 -18.50 17.77 8.46
CA THR A 39 -17.49 16.69 8.47
C THR A 39 -16.96 16.39 7.08
N TYR A 40 -17.82 16.22 6.08
CA TYR A 40 -17.39 16.02 4.69
C TYR A 40 -16.74 17.25 4.09
N GLY A 41 -17.21 18.46 4.44
CA GLY A 41 -16.58 19.72 4.05
C GLY A 41 -15.15 19.84 4.56
N ILE A 42 -14.91 19.49 5.83
CA ILE A 42 -13.57 19.45 6.43
C ILE A 42 -12.70 18.40 5.74
N LEU A 43 -13.24 17.21 5.46
CA LEU A 43 -12.53 16.13 4.79
C LEU A 43 -12.03 16.59 3.42
N ILE A 44 -12.90 17.14 2.57
CA ILE A 44 -12.55 17.60 1.23
C ILE A 44 -11.55 18.77 1.30
N ARG A 45 -11.80 19.74 2.17
CA ARG A 45 -10.94 20.92 2.32
C ARG A 45 -9.55 20.56 2.79
N LYS A 46 -9.43 19.67 3.79
CA LYS A 46 -8.13 19.24 4.32
C LYS A 46 -7.38 18.27 3.40
N SER A 47 -8.08 17.42 2.64
CA SER A 47 -7.44 16.42 1.79
C SER A 47 -7.09 16.93 0.41
N LEU A 48 -7.97 17.71 -0.22
CA LEU A 48 -7.84 18.09 -1.63
C LEU A 48 -7.54 19.58 -1.84
N LEU A 49 -8.13 20.48 -1.03
CA LEU A 49 -8.00 21.92 -1.22
C LEU A 49 -6.80 22.53 -0.48
N SER A 50 -6.24 21.83 0.51
CA SER A 50 -5.01 22.23 1.18
C SER A 50 -3.79 21.69 0.43
N SER A 51 -2.78 22.52 0.16
CA SER A 51 -1.52 22.08 -0.48
C SER A 51 -0.86 20.92 0.27
N LYS A 52 -0.77 21.02 1.61
CA LYS A 52 -0.24 19.94 2.46
C LYS A 52 -1.11 18.68 2.40
N GLY A 53 -2.44 18.84 2.43
CA GLY A 53 -3.38 17.73 2.34
C GLY A 53 -3.30 17.01 0.99
N PHE A 54 -3.24 17.76 -0.09
CA PHE A 54 -3.10 17.21 -1.43
C PHE A 54 -1.80 16.39 -1.59
N MET A 55 -0.66 16.93 -1.10
CA MET A 55 0.62 16.21 -1.13
C MET A 55 0.58 14.94 -0.28
N ASN A 56 -0.07 14.98 0.90
CA ASN A 56 -0.27 13.79 1.72
C ASN A 56 -1.18 12.76 1.00
N THR A 57 -2.24 13.21 0.36
CA THR A 57 -3.13 12.33 -0.43
C THR A 57 -2.37 11.64 -1.56
N LEU A 58 -1.53 12.37 -2.30
CA LEU A 58 -0.66 11.78 -3.33
C LEU A 58 0.36 10.80 -2.74
N HIS A 59 0.93 11.12 -1.59
CA HIS A 59 1.87 10.22 -0.90
C HIS A 59 1.24 8.87 -0.57
N TYR A 60 0.01 8.86 -0.04
CA TYR A 60 -0.71 7.62 0.24
C TYR A 60 -1.28 6.94 -1.02
N ALA A 61 -1.61 7.70 -2.05
CA ALA A 61 -2.10 7.15 -3.31
C ALA A 61 -1.00 6.46 -4.13
N ALA A 62 0.24 6.93 -4.06
CA ALA A 62 1.35 6.40 -4.88
C ALA A 62 1.54 4.88 -4.76
N PRO A 63 1.67 4.28 -3.56
CA PRO A 63 1.79 2.83 -3.44
C PRO A 63 0.54 2.09 -3.93
N LEU A 64 -0.66 2.65 -3.72
CA LEU A 64 -1.91 2.05 -4.19
C LEU A 64 -2.00 2.04 -5.72
N ILE A 65 -1.54 3.10 -6.39
CA ILE A 65 -1.49 3.16 -7.86
C ILE A 65 -0.51 2.11 -8.39
N LEU A 66 0.67 1.99 -7.80
CA LEU A 66 1.68 1.02 -8.24
C LEU A 66 1.23 -0.43 -8.02
N THR A 67 0.66 -0.74 -6.86
CA THR A 67 0.12 -2.07 -6.55
C THR A 67 -1.09 -2.40 -7.43
N GLY A 68 -1.99 -1.44 -7.66
CA GLY A 68 -3.12 -1.59 -8.57
C GLY A 68 -2.68 -1.85 -10.01
N LEU A 69 -1.64 -1.16 -10.48
CA LEU A 69 -1.05 -1.41 -11.80
C LEU A 69 -0.41 -2.81 -11.90
N ALA A 70 0.32 -3.23 -10.87
CA ALA A 70 0.90 -4.57 -10.81
C ALA A 70 -0.17 -5.66 -10.91
N ILE A 71 -1.28 -5.52 -10.15
CA ILE A 71 -2.43 -6.43 -10.21
C ILE A 71 -3.08 -6.41 -11.61
N ALA A 72 -3.28 -5.24 -12.19
CA ALA A 72 -3.88 -5.11 -13.51
C ALA A 72 -3.05 -5.79 -14.61
N ILE A 73 -1.73 -5.72 -14.53
CA ILE A 73 -0.82 -6.40 -15.47
C ILE A 73 -0.93 -7.92 -15.32
N THR A 74 -0.89 -8.45 -14.09
CA THR A 74 -0.98 -9.89 -13.83
C THR A 74 -2.34 -10.45 -14.27
N PHE A 75 -3.43 -9.72 -14.03
CA PHE A 75 -4.77 -10.12 -14.46
C PHE A 75 -4.90 -10.16 -15.99
N LYS A 76 -4.29 -9.21 -16.70
CA LYS A 76 -4.24 -9.26 -18.17
C LYS A 76 -3.47 -10.47 -18.69
N ALA A 77 -2.51 -10.98 -17.93
CA ALA A 77 -1.78 -12.21 -18.25
C ALA A 77 -2.51 -13.48 -17.78
N ASN A 78 -3.76 -13.39 -17.29
CA ASN A 78 -4.53 -14.48 -16.68
C ASN A 78 -3.82 -15.13 -15.47
N ILE A 79 -3.02 -14.34 -14.75
CA ILE A 79 -2.36 -14.74 -13.50
C ILE A 79 -2.99 -13.92 -12.38
N TYR A 80 -3.72 -14.60 -11.49
CA TYR A 80 -4.44 -13.92 -10.41
C TYR A 80 -3.57 -13.80 -9.15
N ASN A 81 -2.58 -12.90 -9.21
CA ASN A 81 -1.70 -12.63 -8.08
C ASN A 81 -2.33 -11.61 -7.12
N MET A 82 -2.88 -12.10 -6.00
CA MET A 82 -3.36 -11.27 -4.90
C MET A 82 -2.28 -11.00 -3.83
N GLY A 83 -1.04 -11.48 -4.07
CA GLY A 83 0.09 -11.40 -3.13
C GLY A 83 0.87 -10.07 -3.16
N VAL A 84 0.41 -9.09 -3.91
CA VAL A 84 1.12 -7.80 -4.09
C VAL A 84 1.30 -7.06 -2.77
N GLU A 85 0.35 -7.18 -1.83
CA GLU A 85 0.45 -6.60 -0.50
C GLU A 85 1.63 -7.20 0.29
N GLY A 86 1.73 -8.53 0.37
CA GLY A 86 2.84 -9.21 1.04
C GLY A 86 4.19 -8.92 0.40
N GLN A 87 4.25 -8.82 -0.94
CA GLN A 87 5.45 -8.44 -1.69
C GLN A 87 5.91 -7.03 -1.33
N MET A 88 4.97 -6.08 -1.28
CA MET A 88 5.23 -4.69 -0.91
C MET A 88 5.70 -4.58 0.55
N LEU A 89 5.03 -5.26 1.47
CA LEU A 89 5.37 -5.25 2.90
C LEU A 89 6.76 -5.84 3.13
N LEU A 90 7.07 -7.00 2.53
CA LEU A 90 8.38 -7.63 2.66
C LEU A 90 9.49 -6.75 2.06
N GLY A 91 9.28 -6.24 0.85
CA GLY A 91 10.23 -5.37 0.18
C GLY A 91 10.50 -4.09 0.97
N GLY A 92 9.45 -3.44 1.47
CA GLY A 92 9.54 -2.24 2.29
C GLY A 92 10.25 -2.49 3.63
N PHE A 93 9.95 -3.61 4.28
CA PHE A 93 10.60 -3.98 5.55
C PHE A 93 12.10 -4.14 5.38
N PHE A 94 12.55 -4.97 4.44
CA PHE A 94 13.99 -5.20 4.25
C PHE A 94 14.72 -3.98 3.69
N ALA A 95 14.08 -3.18 2.84
CA ALA A 95 14.63 -1.89 2.42
C ALA A 95 14.83 -0.95 3.62
N GLY A 96 13.87 -0.90 4.56
CA GLY A 96 13.98 -0.14 5.79
C GLY A 96 15.11 -0.63 6.69
N ILE A 97 15.23 -1.95 6.88
CA ILE A 97 16.33 -2.57 7.66
C ILE A 97 17.69 -2.25 7.04
N VAL A 98 17.84 -2.41 5.73
CA VAL A 98 19.07 -2.08 5.02
C VAL A 98 19.39 -0.59 5.13
N GLY A 99 18.40 0.28 4.97
CA GLY A 99 18.57 1.73 5.13
C GLY A 99 18.90 2.17 6.56
N ALA A 100 18.56 1.36 7.56
CA ALA A 100 18.91 1.63 8.97
C ALA A 100 20.34 1.17 9.32
N TYR A 101 20.72 -0.02 8.85
CA TYR A 101 21.98 -0.65 9.28
C TYR A 101 23.17 -0.45 8.33
N LEU A 102 22.94 -0.17 7.05
CA LEU A 102 24.02 -0.05 6.07
C LEU A 102 24.57 1.38 6.03
N PRO A 103 25.84 1.62 6.47
CA PRO A 103 26.40 2.96 6.58
C PRO A 103 26.89 3.47 5.21
N ILE A 104 25.96 3.78 4.31
CA ILE A 104 26.27 4.37 3.00
C ILE A 104 26.11 5.88 3.10
N SER A 105 27.24 6.61 3.11
CA SER A 105 27.24 8.07 3.19
C SER A 105 26.71 8.78 1.95
N ASN A 106 26.74 8.13 0.78
CA ASN A 106 26.23 8.71 -0.45
C ASN A 106 24.69 8.54 -0.52
N PRO A 107 23.89 9.64 -0.49
CA PRO A 107 22.43 9.56 -0.46
C PRO A 107 21.81 8.89 -1.71
N PHE A 108 22.42 9.07 -2.87
CA PHE A 108 21.94 8.44 -4.09
C PHE A 108 22.15 6.92 -4.05
N LEU A 109 23.36 6.49 -3.70
CA LEU A 109 23.69 5.07 -3.63
C LEU A 109 22.88 4.34 -2.56
N SER A 110 22.69 4.96 -1.39
CA SER A 110 21.86 4.42 -0.30
C SER A 110 20.42 4.14 -0.76
N LYS A 111 19.79 5.10 -1.43
CA LYS A 111 18.44 4.95 -1.98
C LYS A 111 18.36 3.87 -3.05
N VAL A 112 19.35 3.81 -3.95
CA VAL A 112 19.42 2.78 -4.99
C VAL A 112 19.52 1.38 -4.37
N VAL A 113 20.38 1.21 -3.36
CA VAL A 113 20.53 -0.07 -2.66
C VAL A 113 19.23 -0.48 -1.97
N CYS A 114 18.58 0.42 -1.24
CA CYS A 114 17.27 0.14 -0.62
C CYS A 114 16.22 -0.25 -1.68
N PHE A 115 16.19 0.43 -2.81
CA PHE A 115 15.26 0.14 -3.90
C PHE A 115 15.52 -1.23 -4.53
N VAL A 116 16.78 -1.58 -4.79
CA VAL A 116 17.16 -2.89 -5.32
C VAL A 116 16.79 -4.01 -4.34
N VAL A 117 17.06 -3.81 -3.05
CA VAL A 117 16.67 -4.79 -2.01
C VAL A 117 15.17 -4.98 -1.97
N ALA A 118 14.38 -3.89 -2.03
CA ALA A 118 12.92 -3.98 -2.06
C ALA A 118 12.42 -4.82 -3.24
N ILE A 119 12.96 -4.57 -4.44
CA ILE A 119 12.62 -5.32 -5.66
C ILE A 119 12.98 -6.81 -5.50
N LEU A 120 14.21 -7.10 -5.07
CA LEU A 120 14.68 -8.48 -4.93
C LEU A 120 13.84 -9.26 -3.91
N CYS A 121 13.54 -8.68 -2.75
CA CYS A 121 12.68 -9.32 -1.74
C CYS A 121 11.27 -9.54 -2.26
N GLY A 122 10.67 -8.56 -2.93
CA GLY A 122 9.35 -8.71 -3.55
C GLY A 122 9.31 -9.79 -4.63
N MET A 123 10.34 -9.85 -5.49
CA MET A 123 10.47 -10.89 -6.52
C MET A 123 10.64 -12.28 -5.91
N LEU A 124 11.53 -12.44 -4.92
CA LEU A 124 11.75 -13.72 -4.24
C LEU A 124 10.47 -14.23 -3.58
N PHE A 125 9.69 -13.33 -2.97
CA PHE A 125 8.41 -13.71 -2.40
C PHE A 125 7.40 -14.14 -3.47
N ALA A 126 7.37 -13.46 -4.61
CA ALA A 126 6.50 -13.81 -5.74
C ALA A 126 6.86 -15.19 -6.37
N LEU A 127 8.09 -15.66 -6.24
CA LEU A 127 8.49 -16.97 -6.74
C LEU A 127 7.78 -18.12 -6.01
N ILE A 128 7.43 -17.96 -4.73
CA ILE A 128 6.76 -19.01 -3.95
C ILE A 128 5.45 -19.43 -4.62
N PRO A 129 4.45 -18.54 -4.81
CA PRO A 129 3.21 -18.92 -5.47
C PRO A 129 3.41 -19.31 -6.94
N ALA A 130 4.37 -18.70 -7.63
CA ALA A 130 4.67 -19.02 -9.03
C ALA A 130 5.16 -20.47 -9.18
N ILE A 131 6.07 -20.93 -8.31
CA ILE A 131 6.57 -22.31 -8.31
C ILE A 131 5.46 -23.30 -7.93
N LEU A 132 4.65 -22.95 -6.91
CA LEU A 132 3.53 -23.80 -6.49
C LEU A 132 2.49 -23.94 -7.60
N LYS A 133 2.21 -22.88 -8.33
CA LYS A 133 1.32 -22.93 -9.51
C LYS A 133 1.91 -23.80 -10.61
N ALA A 134 3.18 -23.60 -10.94
CA ALA A 134 3.83 -24.30 -12.07
C ALA A 134 4.03 -25.80 -11.79
N LYS A 135 4.39 -26.18 -10.55
CA LYS A 135 4.71 -27.57 -10.21
C LYS A 135 3.52 -28.36 -9.65
N CYS A 136 2.66 -27.71 -8.87
CA CYS A 136 1.58 -28.37 -8.13
C CYS A 136 0.19 -27.99 -8.66
N ASN A 137 0.10 -27.10 -9.65
CA ASN A 137 -1.14 -26.58 -10.23
C ASN A 137 -2.16 -26.10 -9.17
N VAL A 138 -1.68 -25.53 -8.06
CA VAL A 138 -2.54 -24.97 -7.01
C VAL A 138 -3.20 -23.69 -7.46
N ASN A 139 -4.28 -23.31 -6.80
CA ASN A 139 -4.95 -22.02 -7.06
C ASN A 139 -4.08 -20.87 -6.54
N GLU A 140 -3.52 -20.09 -7.47
CA GLU A 140 -2.62 -18.98 -7.16
C GLU A 140 -3.30 -17.88 -6.34
N MET A 141 -4.59 -17.62 -6.54
CA MET A 141 -5.33 -16.60 -5.80
C MET A 141 -5.38 -16.95 -4.31
N VAL A 142 -5.72 -18.21 -3.99
CA VAL A 142 -5.80 -18.69 -2.60
C VAL A 142 -4.42 -18.66 -1.95
N VAL A 143 -3.40 -19.19 -2.63
CA VAL A 143 -2.03 -19.24 -2.09
C VAL A 143 -1.50 -17.83 -1.84
N THR A 144 -1.68 -16.90 -2.77
CA THR A 144 -1.17 -15.53 -2.61
C THR A 144 -1.88 -14.76 -1.51
N LEU A 145 -3.19 -14.96 -1.31
CA LEU A 145 -3.92 -14.39 -0.17
C LEU A 145 -3.42 -14.96 1.17
N MET A 146 -3.23 -16.27 1.26
CA MET A 146 -2.70 -16.88 2.49
C MET A 146 -1.28 -16.40 2.80
N LEU A 147 -0.45 -16.22 1.77
CA LEU A 147 0.90 -15.68 1.91
C LEU A 147 0.91 -14.24 2.43
N ASN A 148 -0.06 -13.39 2.06
CA ASN A 148 -0.17 -12.04 2.63
C ASN A 148 -0.35 -12.10 4.16
N TYR A 149 -1.27 -12.93 4.65
CA TYR A 149 -1.49 -13.07 6.09
C TYR A 149 -0.27 -13.66 6.80
N ALA A 150 0.35 -14.69 6.23
CA ALA A 150 1.56 -15.29 6.76
C ALA A 150 2.69 -14.25 6.83
N MET A 151 2.86 -13.44 5.77
CA MET A 151 3.87 -12.38 5.72
C MET A 151 3.60 -11.30 6.77
N ALA A 152 2.36 -10.81 6.90
CA ALA A 152 2.03 -9.81 7.91
C ALA A 152 2.40 -10.29 9.32
N LYS A 153 2.11 -11.56 9.66
CA LYS A 153 2.48 -12.14 10.95
C LYS A 153 3.99 -12.37 11.11
N THR A 154 4.66 -12.73 10.03
CA THR A 154 6.13 -12.87 10.04
C THR A 154 6.80 -11.51 10.29
N LEU A 155 6.34 -10.45 9.64
CA LEU A 155 6.88 -9.11 9.85
C LEU A 155 6.57 -8.56 11.24
N GLU A 156 5.39 -8.83 11.78
CA GLU A 156 5.04 -8.53 13.18
C GLU A 156 6.02 -9.19 14.14
N PHE A 157 6.30 -10.48 13.97
CA PHE A 157 7.28 -11.22 14.75
C PHE A 157 8.69 -10.64 14.63
N LEU A 158 9.14 -10.35 13.43
CA LEU A 158 10.45 -9.76 13.17
C LEU A 158 10.60 -8.37 13.81
N THR A 159 9.56 -7.54 13.71
CA THR A 159 9.53 -6.19 14.26
C THR A 159 9.49 -6.19 15.79
N THR A 160 8.76 -7.11 16.39
CA THR A 160 8.65 -7.20 17.86
C THR A 160 9.84 -7.91 18.49
N GLY A 161 10.52 -8.78 17.74
CA GLY A 161 11.62 -9.61 18.20
C GLY A 161 12.99 -9.15 17.71
N ILE A 162 13.43 -9.71 16.57
CA ILE A 162 14.82 -9.64 16.10
C ILE A 162 15.23 -8.21 15.74
N PHE A 163 14.36 -7.46 15.05
CA PHE A 163 14.65 -6.12 14.55
C PHE A 163 14.00 -5.01 15.40
N ARG A 164 13.61 -5.33 16.63
CA ARG A 164 13.03 -4.33 17.53
C ARG A 164 14.07 -3.33 17.99
N ASP A 165 13.77 -2.05 17.83
CA ASP A 165 14.49 -0.98 18.50
C ASP A 165 14.10 -0.92 19.99
N LYS A 166 15.02 -1.36 20.86
CA LYS A 166 14.79 -1.38 22.30
C LYS A 166 14.86 0.01 22.95
N SER A 167 15.38 1.01 22.22
CA SER A 167 15.45 2.40 22.68
C SER A 167 14.15 3.16 22.45
N ALA A 168 13.32 2.72 21.51
CA ALA A 168 12.02 3.30 21.26
C ALA A 168 11.01 2.89 22.34
N GLY A 169 10.24 3.86 22.83
CA GLY A 169 9.16 3.61 23.82
C GLY A 169 7.94 2.85 23.26
N TYR A 170 7.94 2.50 21.98
CA TYR A 170 6.91 1.76 21.26
C TYR A 170 7.54 0.68 20.39
N VAL A 171 6.71 -0.19 19.80
CA VAL A 171 7.20 -1.24 18.89
C VAL A 171 7.58 -0.60 17.56
N ALA A 172 8.87 -0.57 17.29
CA ALA A 172 9.45 -0.03 16.06
C ALA A 172 10.72 -0.79 15.68
N THR A 173 11.08 -0.71 14.41
CA THR A 173 12.42 -1.03 13.91
C THR A 173 13.32 0.20 14.01
N PRO A 174 14.65 0.04 13.96
CA PRO A 174 15.56 1.18 13.97
C PRO A 174 15.24 2.19 12.87
N THR A 175 15.44 3.46 13.18
CA THR A 175 15.21 4.56 12.22
C THR A 175 16.16 4.45 11.03
N VAL A 176 15.63 4.66 9.85
CA VAL A 176 16.40 4.70 8.61
C VAL A 176 17.36 5.91 8.65
N GLN A 177 18.59 5.75 8.17
CA GLN A 177 19.57 6.82 8.10
C GLN A 177 19.12 7.94 7.15
N ASP A 178 19.48 9.18 7.44
CA ASP A 178 19.10 10.36 6.64
C ASP A 178 19.50 10.22 5.16
N ALA A 179 20.63 9.57 4.88
CA ALA A 179 21.08 9.29 3.50
C ALA A 179 20.10 8.41 2.71
N ALA A 180 19.40 7.50 3.38
CA ALA A 180 18.44 6.61 2.76
C ALA A 180 17.00 7.18 2.72
N MET A 181 16.74 8.28 3.46
CA MET A 181 15.42 8.91 3.47
C MET A 181 15.16 9.70 2.20
N PHE A 182 13.92 9.59 1.69
CA PHE A 182 13.41 10.50 0.69
C PHE A 182 12.88 11.77 1.38
N GLN A 183 13.29 12.93 0.87
CA GLN A 183 12.75 14.19 1.35
C GLN A 183 11.27 14.30 0.98
N ARG A 184 10.44 14.66 1.95
CA ARG A 184 9.01 14.91 1.68
C ARG A 184 8.85 16.22 0.93
N ILE A 185 8.19 16.19 -0.21
CA ILE A 185 7.84 17.39 -0.97
C ILE A 185 6.69 18.09 -0.24
N GLY A 186 6.86 19.38 0.11
CA GLY A 186 5.79 20.20 0.68
C GLY A 186 5.69 20.22 2.22
N THR A 187 6.72 19.79 2.94
CA THR A 187 6.81 19.89 4.42
C THR A 187 7.78 20.96 4.89
N SER A 188 7.83 22.09 4.21
CA SER A 188 8.48 23.31 4.75
C SER A 188 7.45 24.18 5.46
#